data_27795b02759d731a17030c40a2fc9999
#
_entry.id   27795b02759d731a17030c40a2fc9999
#
_cell.length_a   1.000
_cell.length_b   1.000
_cell.length_c   1.000
_cell.angle_alpha   90.00
_cell.angle_beta   90.00
_cell.angle_gamma   90.00
#
_symmetry.space_group_name_H-M   'P 1'
#
loop_
_entity.id
_entity.type
_entity.pdbx_description
1 polymer ?
#
loop_
_entity_poly.entity_id
_entity_poly.type
_entity_poly.pdbx_seq_one_letter_code
_entity_poly.pdbx_strand_id
1 'polypeptide(L)'
;MKYVFCPREINVKPPIDSPAAAPYNTVQTDTRRFIKMQKGRHRMRVECQAEAAGLRYVLYKEAEPIGQALLADGCLAGLEVTACWRGRGYGSYLVKELLRQNGGFDPAAETRFTAPLPAPENTAAWALARRFGFVRQGDALCRLHVPDLTAVRLAQQLLAGTVKPGGLCVDATCGNGHDTLFLCRLAGPEGHVIGLDIQPMAVQATNTLLAQNGMDRIGQAILADHRDLLRFAPAGSADCVMFNFGWLPGAAHTVHSQAEASVAAVRAALEALKPGGVLSAVLYSGKVIGRSEKQAVLDYLQGLPLTRHTVLVCRFANWAETAPLPCLVFKRPAGQ
;
A
#
# COMPACT_ATOMS: atom_id res chain seq x y z
N MET A 1 -10.13 -23.42 27.33
CA MET A 1 -9.36 -22.57 28.24
C MET A 1 -9.66 -21.13 27.88
N LYS A 2 -10.44 -20.45 28.73
CA LYS A 2 -10.76 -19.03 28.59
C LYS A 2 -9.57 -18.25 29.16
N TYR A 3 -8.97 -17.37 28.38
CA TYR A 3 -7.96 -16.45 28.88
C TYR A 3 -8.66 -15.21 29.43
N VAL A 4 -8.80 -15.13 30.75
CA VAL A 4 -9.22 -13.93 31.47
C VAL A 4 -7.94 -13.25 31.94
N PHE A 5 -7.63 -12.08 31.44
CA PHE A 5 -6.55 -11.24 31.95
C PHE A 5 -7.14 -10.16 32.85
N CYS A 6 -6.65 -10.12 34.07
CA CYS A 6 -6.98 -9.08 35.06
C CYS A 6 -6.11 -7.84 34.77
N PRO A 7 -6.65 -6.62 34.70
CA PRO A 7 -5.85 -5.42 34.50
C PRO A 7 -5.11 -5.07 35.79
N ARG A 8 -3.77 -5.06 35.76
CA ARG A 8 -2.97 -4.31 36.72
C ARG A 8 -2.62 -2.95 36.10
N GLU A 9 -3.01 -1.89 36.79
CA GLU A 9 -2.64 -0.53 36.45
C GLU A 9 -1.10 -0.39 36.50
N ILE A 10 -0.50 -0.12 35.35
CA ILE A 10 0.90 0.28 35.25
C ILE A 10 0.93 1.78 35.08
N ASN A 11 1.27 2.48 36.16
CA ASN A 11 1.44 3.92 36.21
C ASN A 11 2.82 4.28 35.64
N VAL A 12 2.87 4.61 34.33
CA VAL A 12 4.09 5.10 33.66
C VAL A 12 3.95 6.61 33.50
N LYS A 13 4.71 7.38 34.26
CA LYS A 13 4.84 8.83 34.07
C LYS A 13 5.42 9.11 32.68
N PRO A 14 4.84 10.05 31.90
CA PRO A 14 5.42 10.48 30.63
C PRO A 14 6.68 11.34 30.86
N PRO A 15 7.65 11.31 29.95
CA PRO A 15 8.75 12.26 29.94
C PRO A 15 8.23 13.67 29.59
N ILE A 16 8.79 14.66 30.31
CA ILE A 16 8.49 16.08 30.18
C ILE A 16 9.16 16.59 28.90
N ASP A 17 8.42 17.48 28.18
CA ASP A 17 8.83 18.34 27.08
C ASP A 17 8.86 17.76 25.66
N SER A 18 7.70 17.85 25.01
CA SER A 18 7.59 18.06 23.57
C SER A 18 6.32 18.86 23.25
N PRO A 19 6.33 19.81 22.28
CA PRO A 19 5.23 20.75 22.08
C PRO A 19 3.95 20.06 21.59
N ALA A 20 2.82 20.58 22.08
CA ALA A 20 1.47 20.09 21.91
C ALA A 20 1.10 19.79 20.47
N ALA A 21 0.79 18.53 20.20
CA ALA A 21 0.02 18.13 19.03
C ALA A 21 -1.45 18.54 19.23
N ALA A 22 -2.04 19.16 18.22
CA ALA A 22 -3.43 19.58 18.20
C ALA A 22 -4.39 18.39 18.38
N PRO A 23 -5.56 18.58 18.99
CA PRO A 23 -6.49 17.49 19.29
C PRO A 23 -7.06 16.89 18.00
N TYR A 24 -6.99 15.57 17.90
CA TYR A 24 -7.69 14.82 16.87
C TYR A 24 -9.19 15.08 16.95
N ASN A 25 -9.72 15.67 15.89
CA ASN A 25 -11.16 15.83 15.71
C ASN A 25 -11.84 14.47 15.75
N THR A 26 -12.75 14.33 16.68
CA THR A 26 -13.70 13.22 16.78
C THR A 26 -14.60 13.24 15.53
N VAL A 27 -14.23 12.47 14.53
CA VAL A 27 -15.13 12.16 13.41
C VAL A 27 -16.12 11.12 13.93
N GLN A 28 -17.37 11.50 14.04
CA GLN A 28 -18.48 10.56 14.19
C GLN A 28 -18.46 9.63 12.97
N THR A 29 -17.93 8.42 13.14
CA THR A 29 -17.92 7.40 12.12
C THR A 29 -19.20 6.58 12.22
N ASP A 30 -20.02 6.71 11.18
CA ASP A 30 -21.15 5.81 10.91
C ASP A 30 -20.66 4.36 10.84
N THR A 31 -21.23 3.53 11.71
CA THR A 31 -20.71 2.25 12.19
C THR A 31 -21.03 1.07 11.27
N ARG A 32 -20.89 1.16 9.94
CA ARG A 32 -21.01 -0.02 9.05
C ARG A 32 -20.13 0.06 7.82
N ARG A 33 -18.81 -0.16 7.94
CA ARG A 33 -17.97 -0.43 6.76
C ARG A 33 -18.08 -1.90 6.36
N PHE A 34 -18.97 -2.20 5.42
CA PHE A 34 -19.02 -3.49 4.74
C PHE A 34 -17.97 -3.54 3.63
N ILE A 35 -16.90 -4.30 3.80
CA ILE A 35 -16.04 -4.68 2.68
C ILE A 35 -16.57 -5.98 2.10
N LYS A 36 -17.31 -5.86 0.99
CA LYS A 36 -17.86 -6.98 0.23
C LYS A 36 -16.77 -7.52 -0.70
N MET A 37 -16.09 -8.60 -0.33
CA MET A 37 -15.25 -9.34 -1.28
C MET A 37 -16.11 -10.33 -2.06
N GLN A 38 -15.99 -10.28 -3.41
CA GLN A 38 -16.80 -11.09 -4.32
C GLN A 38 -16.28 -12.52 -4.51
N LYS A 39 -17.26 -13.42 -4.60
CA LYS A 39 -17.40 -14.77 -5.16
C LYS A 39 -16.15 -15.61 -5.45
N GLY A 40 -15.94 -16.61 -4.59
CA GLY A 40 -15.23 -17.85 -4.84
C GLY A 40 -15.09 -18.65 -3.55
N ARG A 41 -15.84 -19.74 -3.40
CA ARG A 41 -15.84 -20.78 -2.36
C ARG A 41 -15.27 -20.38 -0.96
N HIS A 42 -16.19 -20.21 0.00
CA HIS A 42 -16.01 -19.90 1.42
C HIS A 42 -15.76 -18.41 1.74
N ARG A 43 -16.86 -17.68 1.95
CA ARG A 43 -16.82 -16.26 2.37
C ARG A 43 -16.24 -16.14 3.76
N MET A 44 -14.97 -15.68 3.85
CA MET A 44 -14.41 -15.17 5.10
C MET A 44 -14.55 -13.66 5.12
N ARG A 45 -14.95 -13.10 6.26
CA ARG A 45 -14.99 -11.66 6.50
C ARG A 45 -14.55 -11.33 7.91
N VAL A 46 -13.96 -10.18 8.11
CA VAL A 46 -13.67 -9.62 9.42
C VAL A 46 -14.52 -8.36 9.58
N GLU A 47 -15.27 -8.31 10.66
CA GLU A 47 -16.04 -7.14 11.06
C GLU A 47 -15.36 -6.48 12.25
N CYS A 48 -15.25 -5.15 12.23
CA CYS A 48 -14.72 -4.36 13.32
C CYS A 48 -15.87 -3.63 14.01
N GLN A 49 -15.93 -3.73 15.34
CA GLN A 49 -16.94 -3.10 16.18
C GLN A 49 -16.23 -2.29 17.27
N ALA A 50 -16.64 -1.04 17.47
CA ALA A 50 -16.15 -0.22 18.57
C ALA A 50 -16.91 -0.62 19.87
N GLU A 51 -16.15 -0.88 20.93
CA GLU A 51 -16.65 -1.19 22.26
C GLU A 51 -15.99 -0.28 23.31
N ALA A 52 -16.51 -0.26 24.53
CA ALA A 52 -15.91 0.51 25.61
C ALA A 52 -14.45 0.10 25.92
N ALA A 53 -14.09 -1.15 25.66
CA ALA A 53 -12.75 -1.71 25.88
C ALA A 53 -11.82 -1.56 24.67
N GLY A 54 -12.26 -0.98 23.56
CA GLY A 54 -11.46 -0.83 22.33
C GLY A 54 -12.17 -1.35 21.07
N LEU A 55 -11.39 -1.76 20.08
CA LEU A 55 -11.89 -2.27 18.80
C LEU A 55 -11.95 -3.80 18.83
N ARG A 56 -13.14 -4.36 18.71
CA ARG A 56 -13.33 -5.81 18.58
C ARG A 56 -13.39 -6.20 17.11
N TYR A 57 -12.56 -7.13 16.73
CA TYR A 57 -12.51 -7.75 15.41
C TYR A 57 -13.10 -9.14 15.46
N VAL A 58 -14.15 -9.41 14.70
CA VAL A 58 -14.81 -10.74 14.64
C VAL A 58 -14.60 -11.34 13.26
N LEU A 59 -14.03 -12.53 13.22
CA LEU A 59 -13.82 -13.31 12.00
C LEU A 59 -15.00 -14.24 11.78
N TYR A 60 -15.63 -14.09 10.63
CA TYR A 60 -16.74 -14.96 10.19
C TYR A 60 -16.29 -15.87 9.04
N LYS A 61 -16.77 -17.10 9.08
CA LYS A 61 -16.79 -18.00 7.94
C LYS A 61 -18.25 -18.23 7.56
N GLU A 62 -18.63 -17.72 6.38
CA GLU A 62 -20.04 -17.60 5.99
C GLU A 62 -20.83 -16.73 6.99
N ALA A 63 -21.74 -17.31 7.76
CA ALA A 63 -22.49 -16.60 8.81
C ALA A 63 -22.00 -16.93 10.24
N GLU A 64 -21.09 -17.91 10.39
CA GLU A 64 -20.60 -18.38 11.68
C GLU A 64 -19.43 -17.55 12.18
N PRO A 65 -19.46 -16.96 13.39
CA PRO A 65 -18.29 -16.33 14.02
C PRO A 65 -17.33 -17.42 14.50
N ILE A 66 -16.11 -17.44 13.93
CA ILE A 66 -15.11 -18.49 14.18
C ILE A 66 -13.90 -18.02 14.98
N GLY A 67 -13.78 -16.72 15.22
CA GLY A 67 -12.71 -16.14 16.02
C GLY A 67 -12.92 -14.66 16.28
N GLN A 68 -12.23 -14.13 17.28
CA GLN A 68 -12.29 -12.73 17.66
C GLN A 68 -10.94 -12.23 18.17
N ALA A 69 -10.69 -10.93 18.06
CA ALA A 69 -9.56 -10.24 18.65
C ALA A 69 -10.00 -8.87 19.19
N LEU A 70 -9.36 -8.43 20.27
CA LEU A 70 -9.58 -7.12 20.87
C LEU A 70 -8.29 -6.29 20.75
N LEU A 71 -8.40 -5.11 20.17
CA LEU A 71 -7.34 -4.11 20.11
C LEU A 71 -7.74 -2.92 21.00
N ALA A 72 -7.02 -2.71 22.08
CA ALA A 72 -7.22 -1.62 23.04
C ALA A 72 -5.96 -0.76 23.09
N ASP A 73 -6.03 0.50 22.71
CA ASP A 73 -4.90 1.45 22.72
C ASP A 73 -3.60 0.87 22.11
N GLY A 74 -3.72 0.23 20.96
CA GLY A 74 -2.60 -0.44 20.30
C GLY A 74 -2.17 -1.78 20.94
N CYS A 75 -2.83 -2.21 22.01
CA CYS A 75 -2.59 -3.50 22.64
C CYS A 75 -3.54 -4.56 22.07
N LEU A 76 -3.00 -5.65 21.54
CA LEU A 76 -3.75 -6.86 21.19
C LEU A 76 -4.09 -7.59 22.51
N ALA A 77 -5.12 -7.12 23.19
CA ALA A 77 -5.49 -7.56 24.54
C ALA A 77 -6.11 -8.98 24.57
N GLY A 78 -6.63 -9.44 23.44
CA GLY A 78 -7.22 -10.77 23.32
C GLY A 78 -7.22 -11.28 21.89
N LEU A 79 -7.00 -12.58 21.73
CA LEU A 79 -7.15 -13.29 20.46
C LEU A 79 -7.70 -14.70 20.74
N GLU A 80 -8.81 -15.02 20.13
CA GLU A 80 -9.43 -16.31 20.28
C GLU A 80 -9.89 -16.86 18.93
N VAL A 81 -9.69 -18.17 18.70
CA VAL A 81 -10.27 -18.92 17.59
C VAL A 81 -11.00 -20.11 18.18
N THR A 82 -12.25 -20.33 17.76
CA THR A 82 -13.08 -21.45 18.16
C THR A 82 -12.34 -22.78 17.99
N ALA A 83 -12.43 -23.68 18.96
CA ALA A 83 -11.59 -24.88 19.07
C ALA A 83 -11.54 -25.71 17.76
N CYS A 84 -12.71 -25.97 17.14
CA CYS A 84 -12.81 -26.75 15.90
C CYS A 84 -12.16 -26.09 14.69
N TRP A 85 -11.86 -24.79 14.77
CA TRP A 85 -11.24 -24.00 13.70
C TRP A 85 -9.75 -23.70 13.92
N ARG A 86 -9.16 -24.13 15.05
CA ARG A 86 -7.73 -23.95 15.36
C ARG A 86 -6.83 -24.75 14.42
N GLY A 87 -5.56 -24.36 14.31
CA GLY A 87 -4.56 -25.03 13.47
C GLY A 87 -4.71 -24.78 11.96
N ARG A 88 -5.74 -24.05 11.51
CA ARG A 88 -6.07 -23.82 10.09
C ARG A 88 -5.67 -22.43 9.57
N GLY A 89 -4.88 -21.67 10.33
CA GLY A 89 -4.40 -20.35 9.94
C GLY A 89 -5.32 -19.17 10.23
N TYR A 90 -6.51 -19.39 10.79
CA TYR A 90 -7.51 -18.34 11.03
C TYR A 90 -7.06 -17.28 12.05
N GLY A 91 -6.30 -17.65 13.09
CA GLY A 91 -5.69 -16.67 14.00
C GLY A 91 -4.70 -15.77 13.30
N SER A 92 -3.87 -16.32 12.40
CA SER A 92 -2.96 -15.52 11.57
C SER A 92 -3.71 -14.58 10.63
N TYR A 93 -4.81 -15.04 10.04
CA TYR A 93 -5.63 -14.21 9.16
C TYR A 93 -6.23 -13.02 9.94
N LEU A 94 -6.78 -13.27 11.13
CA LEU A 94 -7.39 -12.25 11.99
C LEU A 94 -6.36 -11.21 12.45
N VAL A 95 -5.18 -11.64 12.93
CA VAL A 95 -4.09 -10.71 13.31
C VAL A 95 -3.60 -9.90 12.11
N LYS A 96 -3.43 -10.54 10.95
CA LYS A 96 -3.04 -9.82 9.72
C LYS A 96 -4.04 -8.72 9.37
N GLU A 97 -5.34 -9.04 9.42
CA GLU A 97 -6.39 -8.10 9.07
C GLU A 97 -6.49 -6.95 10.07
N LEU A 98 -6.39 -7.24 11.38
CA LEU A 98 -6.33 -6.25 12.44
C LEU A 98 -5.14 -5.28 12.23
N LEU A 99 -3.94 -5.81 12.01
CA LEU A 99 -2.76 -4.98 11.77
C LEU A 99 -2.93 -4.13 10.51
N ARG A 100 -3.49 -4.72 9.42
CA ARG A 100 -3.72 -4.01 8.16
C ARG A 100 -4.66 -2.82 8.33
N GLN A 101 -5.76 -3.00 9.07
CA GLN A 101 -6.74 -1.94 9.28
C GLN A 101 -6.26 -0.83 10.22
N ASN A 102 -5.19 -1.08 10.99
CA ASN A 102 -4.62 -0.12 11.94
C ASN A 102 -3.22 0.38 11.51
N GLY A 103 -2.91 0.35 10.23
CA GLY A 103 -1.66 0.91 9.71
C GLY A 103 -0.41 0.06 9.93
N GLY A 104 -0.54 -1.15 10.50
CA GLY A 104 0.59 -2.01 10.83
C GLY A 104 1.38 -2.54 9.63
N PHE A 105 0.91 -2.32 8.41
CA PHE A 105 1.59 -2.62 7.14
C PHE A 105 1.61 -1.42 6.19
N ASP A 106 1.22 -0.24 6.65
CA ASP A 106 1.33 0.97 5.86
C ASP A 106 2.81 1.38 5.78
N PRO A 107 3.43 1.38 4.60
CA PRO A 107 4.84 1.72 4.45
C PRO A 107 5.16 3.18 4.82
N ALA A 108 4.15 4.04 4.92
CA ALA A 108 4.29 5.44 5.28
C ALA A 108 3.97 5.73 6.77
N ALA A 109 3.44 4.75 7.49
CA ALA A 109 3.03 4.93 8.90
C ALA A 109 4.06 4.35 9.87
N GLU A 110 4.26 5.05 10.97
CA GLU A 110 4.90 4.51 12.16
C GLU A 110 3.82 4.02 13.12
N THR A 111 3.82 2.72 13.43
CA THR A 111 2.82 2.11 14.30
C THR A 111 3.47 1.25 15.36
N ARG A 112 2.92 1.31 16.57
CA ARG A 112 3.34 0.48 17.69
C ARG A 112 2.18 -0.37 18.17
N PHE A 113 2.39 -1.67 18.22
CA PHE A 113 1.46 -2.62 18.80
C PHE A 113 2.11 -3.34 19.96
N THR A 114 1.33 -3.62 21.00
CA THR A 114 1.75 -4.45 22.13
C THR A 114 0.83 -5.65 22.27
N ALA A 115 1.27 -6.65 23.00
CA ALA A 115 0.45 -7.79 23.42
C ALA A 115 1.01 -8.36 24.73
N PRO A 116 0.18 -8.98 25.58
CA PRO A 116 0.66 -9.69 26.77
C PRO A 116 1.55 -10.86 26.36
N LEU A 117 2.50 -11.22 27.22
CA LEU A 117 3.31 -12.41 27.02
C LEU A 117 2.42 -13.66 27.03
N PRO A 118 2.51 -14.53 26.02
CA PRO A 118 1.88 -15.83 26.09
C PRO A 118 2.49 -16.68 27.20
N ALA A 119 1.70 -17.60 27.76
CA ALA A 119 2.25 -18.61 28.65
C ALA A 119 3.39 -19.39 27.95
N PRO A 120 4.47 -19.77 28.66
CA PRO A 120 5.65 -20.40 28.06
C PRO A 120 5.30 -21.65 27.22
N GLU A 121 4.33 -22.43 27.65
CA GLU A 121 3.84 -23.63 26.95
C GLU A 121 2.96 -23.33 25.73
N ASN A 122 2.52 -22.11 25.54
CA ASN A 122 1.68 -21.73 24.39
C ASN A 122 2.52 -21.47 23.14
N THR A 123 3.10 -22.52 22.59
CA THR A 123 3.99 -22.47 21.41
C THR A 123 3.30 -21.87 20.19
N ALA A 124 2.00 -22.07 20.04
CA ALA A 124 1.21 -21.52 18.93
C ALA A 124 1.11 -19.99 19.00
N ALA A 125 0.89 -19.41 20.18
CA ALA A 125 0.86 -17.97 20.37
C ALA A 125 2.25 -17.34 20.17
N TRP A 126 3.32 -17.99 20.63
CA TRP A 126 4.69 -17.56 20.36
C TRP A 126 5.06 -17.61 18.88
N ALA A 127 4.64 -18.66 18.16
CA ALA A 127 4.85 -18.77 16.71
C ALA A 127 4.09 -17.67 15.96
N LEU A 128 2.85 -17.37 16.38
CA LEU A 128 2.04 -16.31 15.82
C LEU A 128 2.68 -14.92 16.05
N ALA A 129 3.13 -14.65 17.28
CA ALA A 129 3.80 -13.39 17.61
C ALA A 129 5.05 -13.18 16.75
N ARG A 130 5.93 -14.18 16.66
CA ARG A 130 7.14 -14.11 15.80
C ARG A 130 6.79 -13.91 14.33
N ARG A 131 5.75 -14.57 13.82
CA ARG A 131 5.30 -14.44 12.43
C ARG A 131 4.93 -12.99 12.07
N PHE A 132 4.40 -12.23 13.01
CA PHE A 132 3.99 -10.84 12.81
C PHE A 132 5.00 -9.82 13.35
N GLY A 133 6.21 -10.25 13.69
CA GLY A 133 7.28 -9.35 14.10
C GLY A 133 7.15 -8.80 15.53
N PHE A 134 6.34 -9.44 16.38
CA PHE A 134 6.35 -9.13 17.80
C PHE A 134 7.59 -9.71 18.46
N VAL A 135 8.29 -8.88 19.21
CA VAL A 135 9.46 -9.25 20.01
C VAL A 135 9.20 -8.97 21.49
N ARG A 136 9.82 -9.74 22.38
CA ARG A 136 9.68 -9.52 23.81
C ARG A 136 10.44 -8.26 24.23
N GLN A 137 9.73 -7.38 24.94
CA GLN A 137 10.30 -6.21 25.61
C GLN A 137 9.80 -6.16 27.05
N GLY A 138 10.64 -6.54 28.00
CA GLY A 138 10.24 -6.68 29.41
C GLY A 138 9.12 -7.71 29.59
N ASP A 139 8.01 -7.27 30.16
CA ASP A 139 6.85 -8.10 30.50
C ASP A 139 5.75 -8.11 29.41
N ALA A 140 6.07 -7.60 28.21
CA ALA A 140 5.13 -7.59 27.09
C ALA A 140 5.82 -7.98 25.79
N LEU A 141 5.00 -8.32 24.78
CA LEU A 141 5.40 -8.34 23.38
C LEU A 141 5.22 -6.94 22.80
N CYS A 142 6.19 -6.49 22.00
CA CYS A 142 6.10 -5.24 21.26
C CYS A 142 6.40 -5.48 19.79
N ARG A 143 5.59 -4.88 18.91
CA ARG A 143 5.84 -4.76 17.49
C ARG A 143 5.88 -3.29 17.14
N LEU A 144 7.05 -2.82 16.75
CA LEU A 144 7.25 -1.51 16.18
C LEU A 144 7.34 -1.67 14.66
N HIS A 145 6.45 -1.03 13.95
CA HIS A 145 6.53 -0.88 12.50
C HIS A 145 6.94 0.55 12.20
N VAL A 146 8.15 0.69 11.71
CA VAL A 146 8.65 1.96 11.16
C VAL A 146 8.56 1.90 9.64
N PRO A 147 8.38 3.06 8.99
CA PRO A 147 8.34 3.09 7.54
C PRO A 147 9.61 2.52 6.91
N ASP A 148 9.49 1.45 6.14
CA ASP A 148 10.61 0.84 5.43
C ASP A 148 10.87 1.53 4.08
N LEU A 149 12.12 1.51 3.63
CA LEU A 149 12.48 1.93 2.29
C LEU A 149 12.09 0.84 1.28
N THR A 150 10.83 0.87 0.83
CA THR A 150 10.33 0.00 -0.24
C THR A 150 10.70 0.55 -1.63
N ALA A 151 10.56 -0.28 -2.67
CA ALA A 151 10.78 0.13 -4.06
C ALA A 151 9.88 1.32 -4.45
N VAL A 152 8.59 1.25 -4.09
CA VAL A 152 7.62 2.34 -4.34
C VAL A 152 8.00 3.59 -3.56
N ARG A 153 8.33 3.45 -2.28
CA ARG A 153 8.71 4.60 -1.44
C ARG A 153 9.99 5.27 -1.92
N LEU A 154 11.00 4.48 -2.36
CA LEU A 154 12.20 5.06 -2.98
C LEU A 154 11.84 5.85 -4.23
N ALA A 155 11.00 5.29 -5.11
CA ALA A 155 10.53 6.00 -6.30
C ALA A 155 9.80 7.30 -5.92
N GLN A 156 8.88 7.27 -4.97
CA GLN A 156 8.16 8.45 -4.47
C GLN A 156 9.12 9.50 -3.89
N GLN A 157 10.13 9.12 -3.09
CA GLN A 157 11.11 10.06 -2.54
C GLN A 157 11.93 10.77 -3.62
N LEU A 158 12.32 10.04 -4.68
CA LEU A 158 13.03 10.62 -5.82
C LEU A 158 12.14 11.57 -6.62
N LEU A 159 10.87 11.24 -6.81
CA LEU A 159 9.88 12.09 -7.47
C LEU A 159 9.57 13.35 -6.66
N ALA A 160 9.49 13.27 -5.35
CA ALA A 160 9.22 14.41 -4.47
C ALA A 160 10.28 15.54 -4.62
N GLY A 161 11.53 15.16 -4.94
CA GLY A 161 12.58 16.13 -5.23
C GLY A 161 12.61 16.65 -6.69
N THR A 162 11.80 16.06 -7.59
CA THR A 162 11.88 16.31 -9.03
C THR A 162 10.63 17.01 -9.57
N VAL A 163 9.43 16.53 -9.17
CA VAL A 163 8.14 17.04 -9.62
C VAL A 163 7.85 18.37 -8.94
N LYS A 164 7.53 19.39 -9.74
CA LYS A 164 7.17 20.72 -9.21
C LYS A 164 5.66 20.88 -9.10
N PRO A 165 5.17 21.68 -8.12
CA PRO A 165 3.75 22.04 -8.05
C PRO A 165 3.24 22.69 -9.35
N GLY A 166 1.95 22.53 -9.65
CA GLY A 166 1.28 23.06 -10.83
C GLY A 166 1.42 22.19 -12.09
N GLY A 167 2.12 21.05 -12.00
CA GLY A 167 2.37 20.17 -13.13
C GLY A 167 1.23 19.20 -13.46
N LEU A 168 1.24 18.65 -14.68
CA LEU A 168 0.42 17.52 -15.09
C LEU A 168 1.16 16.23 -14.75
N CYS A 169 0.54 15.38 -13.90
CA CYS A 169 1.07 14.06 -13.57
C CYS A 169 0.11 12.96 -14.00
N VAL A 170 0.64 11.81 -14.37
CA VAL A 170 -0.15 10.64 -14.75
C VAL A 170 0.29 9.43 -13.91
N ASP A 171 -0.68 8.78 -13.25
CA ASP A 171 -0.52 7.45 -12.70
C ASP A 171 -1.14 6.44 -13.67
N ALA A 172 -0.30 5.79 -14.45
CA ALA A 172 -0.74 4.93 -15.55
C ALA A 172 -1.21 3.53 -15.09
N THR A 173 -1.20 3.28 -13.78
CA THR A 173 -1.62 2.01 -13.13
C THR A 173 -2.21 2.30 -11.76
N CYS A 174 -3.29 3.07 -11.69
CA CYS A 174 -3.73 3.71 -10.45
C CYS A 174 -4.18 2.73 -9.35
N GLY A 175 -4.68 1.55 -9.68
CA GLY A 175 -5.01 0.51 -8.72
C GLY A 175 -5.89 1.00 -7.57
N ASN A 176 -5.34 0.96 -6.35
CA ASN A 176 -6.04 1.45 -5.14
C ASN A 176 -5.86 2.97 -4.89
N GLY A 177 -5.18 3.69 -5.78
CA GLY A 177 -5.07 5.15 -5.77
C GLY A 177 -3.99 5.75 -4.87
N HIS A 178 -3.15 4.94 -4.24
CA HIS A 178 -2.14 5.47 -3.31
C HIS A 178 -1.09 6.34 -4.02
N ASP A 179 -0.63 5.94 -5.19
CA ASP A 179 0.33 6.72 -5.99
C ASP A 179 -0.36 7.91 -6.67
N THR A 180 -1.61 7.76 -7.11
CA THR A 180 -2.42 8.89 -7.60
C THR A 180 -2.59 9.96 -6.52
N LEU A 181 -2.92 9.57 -5.29
CA LEU A 181 -3.02 10.49 -4.14
C LEU A 181 -1.68 11.15 -3.81
N PHE A 182 -0.57 10.40 -3.88
CA PHE A 182 0.77 10.93 -3.70
C PHE A 182 1.08 12.00 -4.76
N LEU A 183 0.79 11.73 -6.04
CA LEU A 183 0.97 12.70 -7.12
C LEU A 183 0.11 13.94 -6.95
N CYS A 184 -1.14 13.82 -6.47
CA CYS A 184 -2.00 14.97 -6.17
C CYS A 184 -1.37 15.88 -5.10
N ARG A 185 -0.74 15.30 -4.08
CA ARG A 185 -0.04 16.08 -3.04
C ARG A 185 1.19 16.80 -3.60
N LEU A 186 1.91 16.20 -4.55
CA LEU A 186 3.06 16.83 -5.21
C LEU A 186 2.62 17.93 -6.19
N ALA A 187 1.62 17.63 -7.02
CA ALA A 187 1.10 18.57 -8.01
C ALA A 187 0.48 19.81 -7.37
N GLY A 188 -0.06 19.66 -6.14
CA GLY A 188 -0.67 20.77 -5.40
C GLY A 188 -1.95 21.30 -6.04
N PRO A 189 -2.54 22.39 -5.49
CA PRO A 189 -3.86 22.86 -5.88
C PRO A 189 -3.96 23.36 -7.33
N GLU A 190 -2.86 23.80 -7.91
CA GLU A 190 -2.78 24.30 -9.31
C GLU A 190 -2.38 23.18 -10.31
N GLY A 191 -2.09 21.98 -9.81
CA GLY A 191 -1.70 20.84 -10.61
C GLY A 191 -2.88 19.98 -11.05
N HIS A 192 -2.61 19.03 -11.93
CA HIS A 192 -3.60 18.08 -12.40
C HIS A 192 -3.04 16.65 -12.42
N VAL A 193 -3.82 15.68 -11.95
CA VAL A 193 -3.40 14.27 -11.89
C VAL A 193 -4.44 13.38 -12.54
N ILE A 194 -3.99 12.52 -13.45
CA ILE A 194 -4.82 11.54 -14.14
C ILE A 194 -4.38 10.14 -13.74
N GLY A 195 -5.26 9.37 -13.13
CA GLY A 195 -5.08 7.94 -12.88
C GLY A 195 -5.70 7.11 -14.00
N LEU A 196 -4.98 6.13 -14.53
CA LEU A 196 -5.50 5.20 -15.53
C LEU A 196 -5.51 3.78 -14.98
N ASP A 197 -6.59 3.04 -15.20
CA ASP A 197 -6.67 1.60 -14.95
C ASP A 197 -7.73 0.96 -15.86
N ILE A 198 -7.49 -0.29 -16.26
CA ILE A 198 -8.45 -1.08 -17.05
C ILE A 198 -9.53 -1.73 -16.20
N GLN A 199 -9.42 -1.67 -14.88
CA GLN A 199 -10.35 -2.31 -13.95
C GLN A 199 -11.31 -1.26 -13.35
N PRO A 200 -12.64 -1.39 -13.56
CA PRO A 200 -13.61 -0.45 -12.99
C PRO A 200 -13.51 -0.31 -11.47
N MET A 201 -13.17 -1.40 -10.76
CA MET A 201 -13.02 -1.38 -9.31
C MET A 201 -11.82 -0.54 -8.86
N ALA A 202 -10.72 -0.56 -9.62
CA ALA A 202 -9.54 0.26 -9.36
C ALA A 202 -9.87 1.75 -9.51
N VAL A 203 -10.54 2.12 -10.60
CA VAL A 203 -11.00 3.49 -10.86
C VAL A 203 -11.92 3.98 -9.74
N GLN A 204 -12.89 3.16 -9.33
CA GLN A 204 -13.80 3.50 -8.24
C GLN A 204 -13.06 3.67 -6.91
N ALA A 205 -12.14 2.74 -6.59
CA ALA A 205 -11.35 2.80 -5.34
C ALA A 205 -10.49 4.07 -5.30
N THR A 206 -9.81 4.39 -6.40
CA THR A 206 -8.98 5.59 -6.52
C THR A 206 -9.81 6.85 -6.37
N ASN A 207 -10.92 7.02 -7.10
CA ASN A 207 -11.77 8.21 -6.97
C ASN A 207 -12.36 8.35 -5.57
N THR A 208 -12.72 7.23 -4.92
CA THR A 208 -13.18 7.25 -3.52
C THR A 208 -12.07 7.72 -2.59
N LEU A 209 -10.84 7.23 -2.77
CA LEU A 209 -9.68 7.64 -1.96
C LEU A 209 -9.36 9.13 -2.14
N LEU A 210 -9.40 9.64 -3.37
CA LEU A 210 -9.16 11.06 -3.67
C LEU A 210 -10.21 11.94 -3.00
N ALA A 211 -11.50 11.61 -3.12
CA ALA A 211 -12.58 12.36 -2.49
C ALA A 211 -12.47 12.36 -0.96
N GLN A 212 -12.12 11.22 -0.34
CA GLN A 212 -11.91 11.11 1.11
C GLN A 212 -10.76 11.97 1.62
N ASN A 213 -9.81 12.33 0.75
CA ASN A 213 -8.65 13.17 1.06
C ASN A 213 -8.79 14.62 0.54
N GLY A 214 -9.92 14.99 -0.04
CA GLY A 214 -10.16 16.33 -0.61
C GLY A 214 -9.31 16.63 -1.85
N MET A 215 -8.89 15.61 -2.58
CA MET A 215 -8.03 15.71 -3.77
C MET A 215 -8.77 15.49 -5.10
N ASP A 216 -10.10 15.36 -5.06
CA ASP A 216 -10.96 15.10 -6.23
C ASP A 216 -11.02 16.27 -7.22
N ARG A 217 -10.59 17.48 -6.81
CA ARG A 217 -10.43 18.63 -7.71
C ARG A 217 -9.08 18.65 -8.44
N ILE A 218 -8.07 17.95 -7.90
CA ILE A 218 -6.71 17.89 -8.43
C ILE A 218 -6.54 16.63 -9.27
N GLY A 219 -7.10 15.50 -8.82
CA GLY A 219 -6.93 14.21 -9.45
C GLY A 219 -8.23 13.49 -9.75
N GLN A 220 -8.21 12.71 -10.81
CA GLN A 220 -9.29 11.79 -11.17
C GLN A 220 -8.73 10.49 -11.77
N ALA A 221 -9.38 9.37 -11.50
CA ALA A 221 -9.10 8.11 -12.16
C ALA A 221 -10.11 7.86 -13.29
N ILE A 222 -9.62 7.34 -14.40
CA ILE A 222 -10.35 7.10 -15.64
C ILE A 222 -10.19 5.63 -16.06
N LEU A 223 -11.26 5.00 -16.50
CA LEU A 223 -11.24 3.64 -17.04
C LEU A 223 -10.64 3.68 -18.45
N ALA A 224 -9.35 3.37 -18.54
CA ALA A 224 -8.61 3.39 -19.78
C ALA A 224 -7.39 2.46 -19.72
N ASP A 225 -6.93 2.01 -20.87
CA ASP A 225 -5.67 1.31 -21.00
C ASP A 225 -4.50 2.31 -20.97
N HIS A 226 -3.44 2.00 -20.26
CA HIS A 226 -2.23 2.84 -20.20
C HIS A 226 -1.56 3.02 -21.57
N ARG A 227 -1.87 2.19 -22.56
CA ARG A 227 -1.45 2.38 -23.95
C ARG A 227 -2.07 3.62 -24.60
N ASP A 228 -3.26 4.02 -24.13
CA ASP A 228 -3.99 5.20 -24.58
C ASP A 228 -3.56 6.50 -23.87
N LEU A 229 -2.47 6.48 -23.12
CA LEU A 229 -1.99 7.57 -22.26
C LEU A 229 -1.93 8.92 -23.02
N LEU A 230 -1.50 8.92 -24.27
CA LEU A 230 -1.39 10.14 -25.10
C LEU A 230 -2.75 10.84 -25.37
N ARG A 231 -3.87 10.15 -25.19
CA ARG A 231 -5.22 10.76 -25.26
C ARG A 231 -5.51 11.65 -24.06
N PHE A 232 -4.86 11.39 -22.95
CA PHE A 232 -5.08 12.09 -21.66
C PHE A 232 -3.92 13.05 -21.33
N ALA A 233 -2.73 12.71 -21.75
CA ALA A 233 -1.52 13.53 -21.63
C ALA A 233 -0.84 13.61 -23.01
N PRO A 234 -1.16 14.62 -23.83
CA PRO A 234 -0.56 14.79 -25.15
C PRO A 234 0.98 14.87 -25.10
N ALA A 235 1.63 14.65 -26.24
CA ALA A 235 3.08 14.71 -26.35
C ALA A 235 3.64 16.02 -25.76
N GLY A 236 4.63 15.90 -24.89
CA GLY A 236 5.31 17.05 -24.25
C GLY A 236 4.46 17.79 -23.21
N SER A 237 3.39 17.23 -22.67
CA SER A 237 2.50 17.88 -21.70
C SER A 237 2.72 17.46 -20.24
N ALA A 238 3.23 16.25 -19.98
CA ALA A 238 3.34 15.71 -18.64
C ALA A 238 4.66 16.06 -17.95
N ASP A 239 4.59 16.40 -16.68
CA ASP A 239 5.77 16.61 -15.82
C ASP A 239 6.24 15.28 -15.21
N CYS A 240 5.28 14.38 -14.93
CA CYS A 240 5.56 13.07 -14.34
C CYS A 240 4.61 12.01 -14.88
N VAL A 241 5.15 10.80 -15.13
CA VAL A 241 4.35 9.60 -15.37
C VAL A 241 4.84 8.50 -14.46
N MET A 242 3.90 7.84 -13.74
CA MET A 242 4.20 6.70 -12.87
C MET A 242 3.58 5.40 -13.39
N PHE A 243 4.32 4.30 -13.19
CA PHE A 243 3.86 2.93 -13.39
C PHE A 243 4.23 2.05 -12.22
N ASN A 244 3.31 1.21 -11.81
CA ASN A 244 3.58 0.02 -11.01
C ASN A 244 3.17 -1.21 -11.84
N PHE A 245 4.11 -1.76 -12.62
CA PHE A 245 3.86 -2.95 -13.43
C PHE A 245 3.73 -4.18 -12.54
N GLY A 246 2.51 -4.65 -12.32
CA GLY A 246 2.22 -5.78 -11.46
C GLY A 246 0.73 -5.97 -11.24
N TRP A 247 0.36 -6.66 -10.15
CA TRP A 247 -1.00 -6.99 -9.81
C TRP A 247 -1.65 -5.97 -8.91
N LEU A 248 -2.95 -5.75 -9.12
CA LEU A 248 -3.79 -5.13 -8.09
C LEU A 248 -3.95 -6.13 -6.92
N PRO A 249 -3.51 -5.82 -5.69
CA PRO A 249 -3.71 -6.69 -4.54
C PRO A 249 -5.20 -6.98 -4.33
N GLY A 250 -5.59 -8.26 -4.38
CA GLY A 250 -6.97 -8.72 -4.19
C GLY A 250 -7.76 -8.90 -5.49
N ALA A 251 -7.21 -8.60 -6.67
CA ALA A 251 -7.85 -8.91 -7.95
C ALA A 251 -7.67 -10.39 -8.35
N ALA A 252 -8.60 -10.90 -9.17
CA ALA A 252 -8.46 -12.24 -9.74
C ALA A 252 -7.24 -12.31 -10.66
N HIS A 253 -6.48 -13.42 -10.57
CA HIS A 253 -5.21 -13.62 -11.28
C HIS A 253 -5.34 -13.81 -12.82
N THR A 254 -6.29 -13.19 -13.47
CA THR A 254 -6.57 -13.35 -14.91
C THR A 254 -6.18 -12.14 -15.76
N VAL A 255 -5.84 -11.00 -15.15
CA VAL A 255 -5.47 -9.79 -15.88
C VAL A 255 -3.98 -9.55 -15.74
N HIS A 256 -3.22 -9.71 -16.83
CA HIS A 256 -1.79 -9.47 -16.91
C HIS A 256 -1.52 -8.33 -17.89
N SER A 257 -0.59 -7.47 -17.58
CA SER A 257 0.03 -6.67 -18.61
C SER A 257 0.96 -7.58 -19.44
N GLN A 258 0.84 -7.52 -20.76
CA GLN A 258 1.76 -8.21 -21.66
C GLN A 258 3.03 -7.37 -21.83
N ALA A 259 4.18 -8.02 -21.95
CA ALA A 259 5.47 -7.33 -22.06
C ALA A 259 5.51 -6.26 -23.17
N GLU A 260 4.93 -6.57 -24.34
CA GLU A 260 4.83 -5.63 -25.47
C GLU A 260 3.92 -4.44 -25.13
N ALA A 261 2.81 -4.65 -24.43
CA ALA A 261 1.90 -3.60 -24.01
C ALA A 261 2.57 -2.65 -23.01
N SER A 262 3.34 -3.20 -22.06
CA SER A 262 4.07 -2.39 -21.08
C SER A 262 5.18 -1.57 -21.72
N VAL A 263 5.93 -2.10 -22.69
CA VAL A 263 6.92 -1.34 -23.47
C VAL A 263 6.24 -0.25 -24.30
N ALA A 264 5.09 -0.54 -24.93
CA ALA A 264 4.34 0.45 -25.68
C ALA A 264 3.84 1.59 -24.79
N ALA A 265 3.34 1.28 -23.59
CA ALA A 265 2.92 2.27 -22.61
C ALA A 265 4.07 3.14 -22.11
N VAL A 266 5.23 2.55 -21.81
CA VAL A 266 6.45 3.29 -21.44
C VAL A 266 6.88 4.23 -22.58
N ARG A 267 6.81 3.79 -23.82
CA ARG A 267 7.11 4.64 -25.01
C ARG A 267 6.15 5.82 -25.08
N ALA A 268 4.85 5.60 -24.95
CA ALA A 268 3.84 6.66 -24.95
C ALA A 268 4.08 7.65 -23.80
N ALA A 269 4.44 7.15 -22.61
CA ALA A 269 4.76 7.98 -21.46
C ALA A 269 6.01 8.88 -21.70
N LEU A 270 7.06 8.35 -22.30
CA LEU A 270 8.25 9.14 -22.65
C LEU A 270 7.94 10.20 -23.71
N GLU A 271 6.99 9.93 -24.61
CA GLU A 271 6.49 10.92 -25.58
C GLU A 271 5.69 12.00 -24.86
N ALA A 272 4.79 11.62 -23.93
CA ALA A 272 3.98 12.55 -23.14
C ALA A 272 4.82 13.49 -22.26
N LEU A 273 6.00 13.07 -21.79
CA LEU A 273 6.83 13.89 -20.91
C LEU A 273 7.30 15.17 -21.58
N LYS A 274 7.27 16.27 -20.83
CA LYS A 274 7.99 17.53 -21.15
C LYS A 274 9.50 17.31 -21.13
N PRO A 275 10.29 18.16 -21.80
CA PRO A 275 11.70 18.31 -21.48
C PRO A 275 11.87 18.63 -19.97
N GLY A 276 12.73 17.89 -19.28
CA GLY A 276 12.89 17.97 -17.82
C GLY A 276 11.87 17.14 -17.02
N GLY A 277 10.89 16.52 -17.67
CA GLY A 277 9.94 15.61 -17.03
C GLY A 277 10.55 14.26 -16.66
N VAL A 278 9.87 13.51 -15.78
CA VAL A 278 10.34 12.25 -15.23
C VAL A 278 9.31 11.13 -15.36
N LEU A 279 9.76 9.96 -15.82
CA LEU A 279 9.01 8.72 -15.72
C LEU A 279 9.55 7.91 -14.54
N SER A 280 8.64 7.33 -13.72
CA SER A 280 8.94 6.36 -12.70
C SER A 280 8.25 5.05 -13.01
N ALA A 281 8.98 3.94 -13.04
CA ALA A 281 8.43 2.61 -13.24
C ALA A 281 8.95 1.66 -12.15
N VAL A 282 8.05 1.08 -11.35
CA VAL A 282 8.41 0.00 -10.44
C VAL A 282 8.07 -1.33 -11.12
N LEU A 283 9.12 -2.10 -11.43
CA LEU A 283 9.01 -3.34 -12.17
C LEU A 283 8.96 -4.52 -11.21
N TYR A 284 7.85 -5.25 -11.17
CA TYR A 284 7.67 -6.43 -10.35
C TYR A 284 8.02 -7.70 -11.13
N SER A 285 8.51 -8.72 -10.44
CA SER A 285 8.67 -10.06 -11.00
C SER A 285 7.93 -11.06 -10.12
N GLY A 286 6.82 -11.62 -10.62
CA GLY A 286 6.15 -12.75 -10.00
C GLY A 286 6.95 -14.05 -10.16
N LYS A 287 6.60 -15.11 -9.39
CA LYS A 287 7.30 -16.41 -9.45
C LYS A 287 7.16 -17.12 -10.82
N VAL A 288 6.09 -16.81 -11.57
CA VAL A 288 5.78 -17.50 -12.84
C VAL A 288 5.56 -16.52 -13.99
N ILE A 289 4.99 -15.32 -13.73
CA ILE A 289 4.59 -14.34 -14.73
C ILE A 289 5.13 -12.97 -14.28
N GLY A 290 5.61 -12.16 -15.22
CA GLY A 290 6.19 -10.84 -14.93
C GLY A 290 7.72 -10.77 -15.07
N ARG A 291 8.42 -11.93 -15.11
CA ARG A 291 9.87 -11.91 -15.38
C ARG A 291 10.16 -11.44 -16.80
N SER A 292 9.38 -11.89 -17.79
CA SER A 292 9.47 -11.44 -19.18
C SER A 292 9.09 -9.97 -19.35
N GLU A 293 8.06 -9.51 -18.66
CA GLU A 293 7.63 -8.11 -18.68
C GLU A 293 8.70 -7.19 -18.06
N LYS A 294 9.18 -7.53 -16.86
CA LYS A 294 10.27 -6.81 -16.19
C LYS A 294 11.51 -6.70 -17.08
N GLN A 295 11.90 -7.80 -17.71
CA GLN A 295 13.08 -7.84 -18.57
C GLN A 295 12.85 -6.98 -19.82
N ALA A 296 11.72 -7.13 -20.52
CA ALA A 296 11.43 -6.37 -21.73
C ALA A 296 11.41 -4.85 -21.49
N VAL A 297 10.79 -4.41 -20.40
CA VAL A 297 10.80 -2.99 -20.02
C VAL A 297 12.22 -2.54 -19.67
N LEU A 298 12.97 -3.33 -18.90
CA LEU A 298 14.35 -2.99 -18.53
C LEU A 298 15.26 -2.88 -19.74
N ASP A 299 15.18 -3.83 -20.69
CA ASP A 299 15.97 -3.83 -21.94
C ASP A 299 15.63 -2.58 -22.79
N TYR A 300 14.34 -2.26 -22.89
CA TYR A 300 13.90 -1.06 -23.57
C TYR A 300 14.47 0.22 -22.94
N LEU A 301 14.40 0.34 -21.61
CA LEU A 301 14.92 1.51 -20.88
C LEU A 301 16.44 1.65 -21.04
N GLN A 302 17.18 0.54 -20.96
CA GLN A 302 18.63 0.52 -21.15
C GLN A 302 19.06 0.89 -22.56
N GLY A 303 18.21 0.63 -23.57
CA GLY A 303 18.43 0.99 -24.96
C GLY A 303 18.12 2.47 -25.29
N LEU A 304 17.61 3.26 -24.34
CA LEU A 304 17.29 4.66 -24.59
C LEU A 304 18.54 5.50 -24.82
N PRO A 305 18.55 6.42 -25.82
CA PRO A 305 19.71 7.24 -26.14
C PRO A 305 20.02 8.25 -25.02
N LEU A 306 21.27 8.25 -24.55
CA LEU A 306 21.74 9.16 -23.50
C LEU A 306 21.57 10.64 -23.87
N THR A 307 21.57 10.95 -25.14
CA THR A 307 21.36 12.33 -25.65
C THR A 307 19.95 12.87 -25.36
N ARG A 308 18.98 11.98 -25.11
CA ARG A 308 17.58 12.35 -24.85
C ARG A 308 17.10 11.97 -23.45
N HIS A 309 17.68 10.93 -22.84
CA HIS A 309 17.21 10.37 -21.60
C HIS A 309 18.36 9.98 -20.68
N THR A 310 18.20 10.20 -19.40
CA THR A 310 19.04 9.59 -18.37
C THR A 310 18.20 8.54 -17.64
N VAL A 311 18.67 7.29 -17.63
CA VAL A 311 17.99 6.16 -16.98
C VAL A 311 18.70 5.82 -15.70
N LEU A 312 17.95 5.79 -14.60
CA LEU A 312 18.40 5.31 -13.29
C LEU A 312 17.67 4.03 -12.94
N VAL A 313 18.41 2.97 -12.60
CA VAL A 313 17.88 1.69 -12.13
C VAL A 313 18.37 1.45 -10.72
N CYS A 314 17.45 1.41 -9.75
CA CYS A 314 17.78 1.25 -8.34
C CYS A 314 17.69 -0.21 -7.91
N ARG A 315 18.81 -0.81 -7.48
CA ARG A 315 18.86 -2.17 -6.93
C ARG A 315 19.18 -2.11 -5.44
N PHE A 316 18.41 -2.83 -4.65
CA PHE A 316 18.72 -3.06 -3.24
C PHE A 316 19.71 -4.22 -3.15
N ALA A 317 20.91 -3.96 -2.64
CA ALA A 317 22.03 -4.91 -2.71
C ALA A 317 21.78 -6.23 -1.97
N ASN A 318 20.96 -6.20 -0.93
CA ASN A 318 20.64 -7.34 -0.07
C ASN A 318 19.24 -7.93 -0.29
N TRP A 319 18.52 -7.47 -1.33
CA TRP A 319 17.22 -8.03 -1.68
C TRP A 319 17.37 -9.15 -2.71
N ALA A 320 16.36 -10.04 -2.78
CA ALA A 320 16.33 -11.09 -3.80
C ALA A 320 16.24 -10.48 -5.21
N GLU A 321 16.75 -11.17 -6.22
CA GLU A 321 16.66 -10.77 -7.63
C GLU A 321 15.20 -10.57 -8.13
N THR A 322 14.26 -11.28 -7.48
CA THR A 322 12.82 -11.14 -7.74
C THR A 322 12.19 -9.92 -7.09
N ALA A 323 12.96 -9.15 -6.32
CA ALA A 323 12.45 -7.93 -5.68
C ALA A 323 12.01 -6.90 -6.72
N PRO A 324 11.03 -6.04 -6.37
CA PRO A 324 10.63 -4.92 -7.21
C PRO A 324 11.81 -4.00 -7.51
N LEU A 325 11.90 -3.54 -8.75
CA LEU A 325 13.01 -2.74 -9.26
C LEU A 325 12.51 -1.34 -9.65
N PRO A 326 12.82 -0.29 -8.86
CA PRO A 326 12.52 1.08 -9.25
C PRO A 326 13.43 1.53 -10.40
N CYS A 327 12.81 2.07 -11.46
CA CYS A 327 13.47 2.67 -12.58
C CYS A 327 12.94 4.10 -12.77
N LEU A 328 13.83 5.07 -12.97
CA LEU A 328 13.46 6.43 -13.31
C LEU A 328 14.11 6.81 -14.65
N VAL A 329 13.36 7.54 -15.45
CA VAL A 329 13.86 8.10 -16.72
C VAL A 329 13.63 9.59 -16.72
N PHE A 330 14.69 10.35 -16.79
CA PHE A 330 14.66 11.79 -16.88
C PHE A 330 14.80 12.19 -18.35
N LYS A 331 13.78 12.89 -18.89
CA LYS A 331 13.83 13.41 -20.25
C LYS A 331 14.69 14.68 -20.31
N ARG A 332 15.75 14.67 -21.10
CA ARG A 332 16.65 15.80 -21.20
C ARG A 332 15.98 16.96 -21.92
N PRO A 333 16.29 18.22 -21.56
CA PRO A 333 15.96 19.39 -22.39
C PRO A 333 16.54 19.25 -23.78
N ALA A 334 15.81 19.73 -24.80
CA ALA A 334 16.34 19.76 -26.15
C ALA A 334 17.54 20.73 -26.21
N GLY A 335 18.69 20.25 -26.68
CA GLY A 335 19.86 21.10 -26.90
C GLY A 335 20.93 21.17 -25.80
N GLN A 336 20.90 20.23 -24.83
CA GLN A 336 22.02 20.02 -23.89
C GLN A 336 22.77 18.72 -24.16
#